data_a1d44dd99b75c5fe862b251bc9766212
#
_entry.id   a1d44dd99b75c5fe862b251bc9766212
#
_cell.length_a   1.000
_cell.length_b   1.000
_cell.length_c   1.000
_cell.angle_alpha   90.00
_cell.angle_beta   90.00
_cell.angle_gamma   90.00
#
_symmetry.space_group_name_H-M   'P 1'
#
loop_
_entity.id
_entity.type
_entity.pdbx_description
1 polymer ?
#
loop_
_entity_poly.entity_id
_entity_poly.type
_entity_poly.pdbx_seq_one_letter_code
_entity_poly.pdbx_strand_id
1 'polypeptide(L)'
;TPVISSAASDVYKRQVRSHSFKNAYVGKRYLRNHLYPEIFSHSIGYVGRPNEDELDKIYGSLNLNNKINFSYTNQLLVGKTGLEVIYEDTLKGEFGTNIREVDARGRTIDEAISASPKTGNNLYTSLDLKSHQAANKALNGRKGAIVAIDIKDGSIVTLFSSPTFSANQLANGILKRDFDQLLSSNEKPFFNRALKGRYPPASSIKPAIAIYGIEEELIDWDFSLFDEGFFTLPEDGRIYSCLLYTSDAADEIT
;
A
#
# COMPACT_ATOMS: atom_id res chain seq x y z
N THR A 1 -13.83 10.85 1.13
CA THR A 1 -12.88 10.12 2.00
C THR A 1 -12.97 8.65 1.65
N PRO A 2 -11.88 8.00 1.20
CA PRO A 2 -11.92 6.57 0.93
C PRO A 2 -12.08 5.82 2.25
N VAL A 3 -13.02 4.91 2.26
CA VAL A 3 -13.26 3.98 3.37
C VAL A 3 -12.78 2.61 2.92
N ILE A 4 -11.87 2.02 3.68
CA ILE A 4 -11.50 0.62 3.51
C ILE A 4 -12.51 -0.17 4.32
N SER A 5 -13.41 -0.86 3.64
CA SER A 5 -14.40 -1.72 4.28
C SER A 5 -13.88 -3.14 4.37
N SER A 6 -13.97 -3.74 5.56
CA SER A 6 -13.73 -5.16 5.78
C SER A 6 -14.79 -6.04 5.11
N ALA A 7 -15.99 -5.51 4.90
CA ALA A 7 -16.99 -6.19 4.11
C ALA A 7 -16.50 -6.22 2.67
N ALA A 8 -16.08 -7.41 2.20
CA ALA A 8 -15.92 -7.65 0.78
C ALA A 8 -17.24 -7.31 0.12
N SER A 9 -17.39 -6.08 -0.35
CA SER A 9 -18.52 -5.73 -1.17
C SER A 9 -18.40 -6.55 -2.45
N ASP A 10 -19.45 -7.20 -2.78
CA ASP A 10 -19.70 -7.97 -3.97
C ASP A 10 -19.41 -9.47 -3.90
N VAL A 11 -20.47 -10.13 -3.48
CA VAL A 11 -20.69 -11.55 -3.75
C VAL A 11 -20.82 -11.70 -5.27
N TYR A 12 -19.70 -12.01 -5.95
CA TYR A 12 -19.78 -12.48 -7.32
C TYR A 12 -20.45 -13.86 -7.31
N LYS A 13 -21.77 -13.88 -7.55
CA LYS A 13 -22.49 -15.10 -7.92
C LYS A 13 -22.07 -15.51 -9.33
N ARG A 14 -20.96 -16.20 -9.44
CA ARG A 14 -20.70 -16.96 -10.65
C ARG A 14 -21.62 -18.18 -10.60
N GLN A 15 -22.81 -18.06 -11.20
CA GLN A 15 -23.65 -19.20 -11.49
C GLN A 15 -22.91 -20.08 -12.51
N VAL A 16 -22.17 -21.06 -12.01
CA VAL A 16 -21.79 -22.19 -12.83
C VAL A 16 -23.07 -22.99 -13.03
N ARG A 17 -23.70 -22.86 -14.19
CA ARG A 17 -24.76 -23.78 -14.61
C ARG A 17 -24.12 -25.16 -14.63
N SER A 18 -24.43 -25.97 -13.62
CA SER A 18 -23.98 -27.34 -13.50
C SER A 18 -24.58 -28.18 -14.61
N HIS A 19 -23.85 -28.41 -15.68
CA HIS A 19 -24.01 -29.62 -16.41
C HIS A 19 -23.42 -30.72 -15.51
N SER A 20 -24.31 -31.48 -14.88
CA SER A 20 -24.15 -32.73 -14.12
C SER A 20 -22.71 -33.30 -13.97
N PHE A 21 -21.85 -32.63 -13.26
CA PHE A 21 -20.64 -33.25 -12.70
C PHE A 21 -20.98 -33.79 -11.33
N LYS A 22 -20.91 -35.11 -11.15
CA LYS A 22 -21.27 -35.83 -9.91
C LYS A 22 -20.48 -35.38 -8.66
N ASN A 23 -19.46 -34.51 -8.80
CA ASN A 23 -18.58 -34.07 -7.74
C ASN A 23 -18.24 -32.53 -7.80
N ALA A 24 -19.13 -31.68 -8.33
CA ALA A 24 -18.91 -30.26 -8.36
C ALA A 24 -19.68 -29.56 -7.21
N TYR A 25 -18.97 -28.81 -6.40
CA TYR A 25 -19.54 -27.98 -5.33
C TYR A 25 -19.52 -26.52 -5.72
N VAL A 26 -20.63 -25.82 -5.50
CA VAL A 26 -20.71 -24.36 -5.64
C VAL A 26 -20.50 -23.73 -4.26
N GLY A 27 -19.36 -23.11 -4.06
CA GLY A 27 -19.03 -22.39 -2.82
C GLY A 27 -19.12 -20.85 -3.02
N LYS A 28 -19.45 -20.15 -1.94
CA LYS A 28 -19.32 -18.68 -1.87
C LYS A 28 -17.88 -18.35 -1.49
N ARG A 29 -17.26 -17.43 -2.20
CA ARG A 29 -15.93 -16.91 -1.87
C ARG A 29 -16.02 -15.39 -1.72
N TYR A 30 -15.50 -14.88 -0.63
CA TYR A 30 -15.31 -13.45 -0.43
C TYR A 30 -13.97 -13.05 -1.03
N LEU A 31 -13.96 -11.98 -1.81
CA LEU A 31 -12.75 -11.44 -2.42
C LEU A 31 -12.58 -9.99 -1.96
N ARG A 32 -11.34 -9.61 -1.67
CA ARG A 32 -11.01 -8.20 -1.47
C ARG A 32 -11.07 -7.51 -2.83
N ASN A 33 -11.91 -6.48 -2.94
CA ASN A 33 -12.02 -5.68 -4.14
C ASN A 33 -11.68 -4.22 -3.83
N HIS A 34 -10.59 -3.74 -4.41
CA HIS A 34 -10.17 -2.35 -4.33
C HIS A 34 -10.84 -1.58 -5.47
N LEU A 35 -11.66 -0.57 -5.16
CA LEU A 35 -12.38 0.23 -6.17
C LEU A 35 -11.42 0.97 -7.11
N TYR A 36 -10.25 1.38 -6.59
CA TYR A 36 -9.21 2.08 -7.34
C TYR A 36 -7.88 1.34 -7.18
N PRO A 37 -7.74 0.13 -7.77
CA PRO A 37 -6.68 -0.83 -7.44
C PRO A 37 -5.28 -0.34 -7.81
N GLU A 38 -5.15 0.60 -8.73
CA GLU A 38 -3.88 1.17 -9.16
C GLU A 38 -3.57 2.47 -8.41
N ILE A 39 -4.58 3.31 -8.20
CA ILE A 39 -4.43 4.63 -7.58
C ILE A 39 -3.91 4.52 -6.15
N PHE A 40 -4.42 3.55 -5.39
CA PHE A 40 -4.06 3.34 -3.98
C PHE A 40 -3.15 2.13 -3.75
N SER A 41 -2.56 1.56 -4.80
CA SER A 41 -1.74 0.34 -4.71
C SER A 41 -0.61 0.43 -3.69
N HIS A 42 -0.01 1.60 -3.52
CA HIS A 42 1.11 1.82 -2.60
C HIS A 42 0.70 2.32 -1.22
N SER A 43 -0.40 3.07 -1.11
CA SER A 43 -0.88 3.60 0.16
C SER A 43 -1.77 2.61 0.90
N ILE A 44 -2.82 2.12 0.26
CA ILE A 44 -3.67 1.08 0.83
C ILE A 44 -2.96 -0.28 0.79
N GLY A 45 -2.26 -0.58 -0.30
CA GLY A 45 -1.60 -1.85 -0.48
C GLY A 45 -2.49 -2.90 -1.11
N TYR A 46 -2.17 -4.16 -0.86
CA TYR A 46 -2.91 -5.30 -1.37
C TYR A 46 -2.91 -6.45 -0.38
N VAL A 47 -3.86 -7.35 -0.57
CA VAL A 47 -3.93 -8.64 0.13
C VAL A 47 -3.48 -9.76 -0.80
N GLY A 48 -2.93 -10.80 -0.22
CA GLY A 48 -2.50 -11.99 -0.95
C GLY A 48 -2.63 -13.25 -0.11
N ARG A 49 -2.31 -14.40 -0.70
CA ARG A 49 -2.29 -15.66 0.04
C ARG A 49 -1.22 -15.60 1.12
N PRO A 50 -1.50 -16.16 2.33
CA PRO A 50 -0.50 -16.23 3.37
C PRO A 50 0.66 -17.14 2.95
N ASN A 51 1.88 -16.79 3.38
CA ASN A 51 3.05 -17.65 3.34
C ASN A 51 3.05 -18.63 4.55
N GLU A 52 4.06 -19.48 4.66
CA GLU A 52 4.16 -20.48 5.74
C GLU A 52 4.20 -19.82 7.12
N ASP A 53 5.00 -18.77 7.31
CA ASP A 53 5.12 -18.06 8.59
C ASP A 53 3.81 -17.36 9.00
N GLU A 54 3.09 -16.80 8.03
CA GLU A 54 1.80 -16.16 8.26
C GLU A 54 0.72 -17.20 8.59
N LEU A 55 0.77 -18.37 7.95
CA LEU A 55 -0.11 -19.50 8.27
C LEU A 55 0.13 -20.01 9.68
N ASP A 56 1.38 -20.17 10.10
CA ASP A 56 1.72 -20.61 11.44
C ASP A 56 1.21 -19.64 12.52
N LYS A 57 1.30 -18.33 12.26
CA LYS A 57 0.70 -17.31 13.14
C LYS A 57 -0.82 -17.43 13.23
N ILE A 58 -1.48 -17.66 12.08
CA ILE A 58 -2.95 -17.84 12.05
C ILE A 58 -3.33 -19.11 12.82
N TYR A 59 -2.64 -20.22 12.61
CA TYR A 59 -2.90 -21.48 13.32
C TYR A 59 -2.63 -21.38 14.81
N GLY A 60 -1.55 -20.71 15.21
CA GLY A 60 -1.24 -20.46 16.61
C GLY A 60 -2.31 -19.62 17.31
N SER A 61 -2.84 -18.60 16.64
CA SER A 61 -3.91 -17.75 17.19
C SER A 61 -5.25 -18.49 17.38
N LEU A 62 -5.49 -19.52 16.60
CA LEU A 62 -6.70 -20.32 16.63
C LEU A 62 -6.61 -21.56 17.57
N ASN A 63 -5.46 -21.75 18.25
CA ASN A 63 -5.16 -22.93 19.07
C ASN A 63 -5.40 -24.28 18.33
N LEU A 64 -5.18 -24.28 17.03
CA LEU A 64 -5.41 -25.44 16.18
C LEU A 64 -4.14 -26.27 16.11
N ASN A 65 -4.05 -27.30 17.00
CA ASN A 65 -2.94 -28.26 17.03
C ASN A 65 -2.92 -29.20 15.82
N ASN A 66 -3.95 -29.18 14.97
CA ASN A 66 -4.06 -30.01 13.78
C ASN A 66 -4.18 -29.12 12.54
N LYS A 67 -3.38 -29.46 11.53
CA LYS A 67 -3.38 -28.82 10.21
C LYS A 67 -4.81 -28.67 9.70
N ILE A 68 -5.28 -27.43 9.60
CA ILE A 68 -6.53 -27.13 8.90
C ILE A 68 -6.44 -27.73 7.51
N ASN A 69 -7.51 -28.41 7.11
CA ASN A 69 -7.57 -29.06 5.81
C ASN A 69 -7.22 -28.07 4.70
N PHE A 70 -6.23 -28.38 3.89
CA PHE A 70 -5.60 -27.53 2.86
C PHE A 70 -6.60 -26.79 1.95
N SER A 71 -7.84 -27.30 1.83
CA SER A 71 -8.91 -26.67 1.06
C SER A 71 -9.32 -25.27 1.54
N TYR A 72 -9.14 -24.96 2.81
CA TYR A 72 -9.55 -23.65 3.38
C TYR A 72 -8.43 -22.60 3.31
N THR A 73 -7.18 -23.00 3.34
CA THR A 73 -6.03 -22.10 3.28
C THR A 73 -5.95 -21.34 1.96
N ASN A 74 -6.43 -21.94 0.87
CA ASN A 74 -6.50 -21.30 -0.44
C ASN A 74 -7.49 -20.12 -0.51
N GLN A 75 -8.34 -19.95 0.49
CA GLN A 75 -9.33 -18.87 0.56
C GLN A 75 -8.89 -17.74 1.49
N LEU A 76 -7.85 -17.98 2.31
CA LEU A 76 -7.31 -16.97 3.21
C LEU A 76 -6.58 -15.90 2.41
N LEU A 77 -6.82 -14.66 2.78
CA LEU A 77 -6.10 -13.49 2.29
C LEU A 77 -5.59 -12.71 3.50
N VAL A 78 -4.36 -12.27 3.42
CA VAL A 78 -3.69 -11.43 4.42
C VAL A 78 -3.11 -10.19 3.78
N GLY A 79 -3.05 -9.08 4.50
CA GLY A 79 -2.42 -7.87 4.05
C GLY A 79 -0.93 -8.08 3.77
N LYS A 80 -0.45 -7.61 2.63
CA LYS A 80 0.96 -7.75 2.22
C LYS A 80 1.74 -6.45 2.28
N THR A 81 1.09 -5.35 2.00
CA THR A 81 1.71 -4.02 2.00
C THR A 81 0.70 -2.95 2.42
N GLY A 82 1.19 -1.75 2.70
CA GLY A 82 0.37 -0.56 2.96
C GLY A 82 -0.50 -0.68 4.21
N LEU A 83 -1.64 -0.03 4.18
CA LEU A 83 -2.61 -0.05 5.27
C LEU A 83 -3.22 -1.44 5.49
N GLU A 84 -3.30 -2.28 4.44
CA GLU A 84 -3.82 -3.64 4.55
C GLU A 84 -2.98 -4.49 5.52
N VAL A 85 -1.64 -4.39 5.49
CA VAL A 85 -0.79 -5.15 6.41
C VAL A 85 -0.72 -4.51 7.79
N ILE A 86 -0.72 -3.18 7.88
CA ILE A 86 -0.59 -2.47 9.17
C ILE A 86 -1.84 -2.66 10.03
N TYR A 87 -3.02 -2.62 9.40
CA TYR A 87 -4.31 -2.73 10.05
C TYR A 87 -4.99 -4.09 9.81
N GLU A 88 -4.20 -5.14 9.52
CA GLU A 88 -4.70 -6.50 9.29
C GLU A 88 -5.64 -6.95 10.41
N ASP A 89 -5.25 -6.77 11.67
CA ASP A 89 -6.06 -7.19 12.84
C ASP A 89 -7.41 -6.46 12.93
N THR A 90 -7.47 -5.23 12.42
CA THR A 90 -8.72 -4.46 12.37
C THR A 90 -9.61 -4.91 11.22
N LEU A 91 -8.99 -5.24 10.08
CA LEU A 91 -9.68 -5.49 8.81
C LEU A 91 -10.09 -6.94 8.59
N LYS A 92 -9.35 -7.92 9.15
CA LYS A 92 -9.55 -9.36 8.85
C LYS A 92 -10.82 -9.96 9.45
N GLY A 93 -11.34 -9.38 10.55
CA GLY A 93 -12.46 -9.98 11.31
C GLY A 93 -12.05 -11.23 12.11
N GLU A 94 -13.06 -11.97 12.55
CA GLU A 94 -12.86 -13.20 13.33
C GLU A 94 -13.41 -14.41 12.55
N PHE A 95 -12.65 -15.50 12.56
CA PHE A 95 -13.08 -16.74 11.92
C PHE A 95 -14.21 -17.39 12.71
N GLY A 96 -15.21 -17.90 11.99
CA GLY A 96 -16.20 -18.80 12.56
C GLY A 96 -15.66 -20.23 12.64
N THR A 97 -16.21 -21.03 13.52
CA THR A 97 -15.91 -22.46 13.67
C THR A 97 -17.12 -23.30 13.35
N ASN A 98 -16.91 -24.33 12.55
CA ASN A 98 -17.93 -25.29 12.18
C ASN A 98 -17.43 -26.70 12.51
N ILE A 99 -18.17 -27.41 13.31
CA ILE A 99 -17.87 -28.79 13.72
C ILE A 99 -18.71 -29.72 12.84
N ARG A 100 -18.05 -30.65 12.17
CA ARG A 100 -18.71 -31.68 11.37
C ARG A 100 -18.44 -33.06 11.94
N GLU A 101 -19.49 -33.77 12.19
CA GLU A 101 -19.42 -35.20 12.44
C GLU A 101 -19.44 -35.95 11.10
N VAL A 102 -18.45 -36.80 10.89
CA VAL A 102 -18.33 -37.60 9.64
C VAL A 102 -18.31 -39.07 9.93
N ASP A 103 -18.91 -39.89 9.04
CA ASP A 103 -18.82 -41.34 9.10
C ASP A 103 -17.42 -41.82 8.68
N ALA A 104 -17.19 -43.16 8.83
CA ALA A 104 -15.94 -43.78 8.44
C ALA A 104 -15.57 -43.66 6.93
N ARG A 105 -16.51 -43.19 6.11
CA ARG A 105 -16.35 -42.93 4.67
C ARG A 105 -16.19 -41.42 4.37
N GLY A 106 -16.11 -40.58 5.42
CA GLY A 106 -15.96 -39.11 5.28
C GLY A 106 -17.24 -38.38 4.90
N ARG A 107 -18.43 -39.01 5.02
CA ARG A 107 -19.71 -38.34 4.74
C ARG A 107 -20.17 -37.65 6.01
N THR A 108 -20.59 -36.37 5.87
CA THR A 108 -21.12 -35.57 6.98
C THR A 108 -22.43 -36.21 7.49
N ILE A 109 -22.46 -36.54 8.78
CA ILE A 109 -23.63 -37.04 9.48
C ILE A 109 -24.36 -35.88 10.12
N ASP A 110 -23.60 -34.98 10.76
CA ASP A 110 -24.14 -33.80 11.45
C ASP A 110 -23.19 -32.61 11.27
N GLU A 111 -23.73 -31.41 11.34
CA GLU A 111 -22.99 -30.15 11.21
C GLU A 111 -23.53 -29.12 12.21
N ALA A 112 -22.67 -28.65 13.10
CA ALA A 112 -22.99 -27.62 14.07
C ALA A 112 -22.06 -26.42 13.93
N ILE A 113 -22.62 -25.21 13.88
CA ILE A 113 -21.85 -23.96 13.94
C ILE A 113 -21.50 -23.72 15.40
N SER A 114 -20.21 -23.87 15.75
CA SER A 114 -19.71 -23.62 17.11
C SER A 114 -19.52 -22.12 17.38
N ALA A 115 -19.08 -21.37 16.37
CA ALA A 115 -18.95 -19.91 16.43
C ALA A 115 -19.26 -19.27 15.07
N SER A 116 -20.07 -18.25 15.05
CA SER A 116 -20.34 -17.48 13.83
C SER A 116 -19.17 -16.55 13.52
N PRO A 117 -18.79 -16.42 12.23
CA PRO A 117 -17.76 -15.47 11.83
C PRO A 117 -18.21 -14.04 12.08
N LYS A 118 -17.26 -13.18 12.47
CA LYS A 118 -17.50 -11.74 12.60
C LYS A 118 -16.74 -11.00 11.52
N THR A 119 -17.38 -10.02 10.90
CA THR A 119 -16.72 -9.12 9.94
C THR A 119 -15.72 -8.21 10.65
N GLY A 120 -14.63 -7.88 10.02
CA GLY A 120 -13.70 -6.88 10.53
C GLY A 120 -14.29 -5.46 10.52
N ASN A 121 -13.56 -4.54 11.08
CA ASN A 121 -13.99 -3.15 11.21
C ASN A 121 -13.64 -2.34 9.96
N ASN A 122 -14.32 -1.20 9.80
CA ASN A 122 -13.96 -0.22 8.78
C ASN A 122 -12.76 0.62 9.24
N LEU A 123 -11.88 0.94 8.31
CA LEU A 123 -10.79 1.89 8.50
C LEU A 123 -11.08 3.18 7.73
N TYR A 124 -11.17 4.30 8.45
CA TYR A 124 -11.33 5.62 7.87
C TYR A 124 -9.98 6.29 7.74
N THR A 125 -9.68 6.85 6.58
CA THR A 125 -8.38 7.45 6.28
C THR A 125 -8.53 8.89 5.80
N SER A 126 -7.46 9.67 5.92
CA SER A 126 -7.37 11.04 5.38
C SER A 126 -7.04 11.08 3.89
N LEU A 127 -6.74 9.92 3.28
CA LEU A 127 -6.39 9.85 1.86
C LEU A 127 -7.52 10.38 0.98
N ASP A 128 -7.20 11.30 0.06
CA ASP A 128 -8.18 11.88 -0.86
C ASP A 128 -8.03 11.30 -2.27
N LEU A 129 -9.15 10.84 -2.82
CA LEU A 129 -9.17 10.22 -4.15
C LEU A 129 -8.79 11.21 -5.26
N LYS A 130 -9.33 12.44 -5.21
CA LYS A 130 -9.09 13.43 -6.27
C LYS A 130 -7.61 13.83 -6.33
N SER A 131 -6.99 14.03 -5.16
CA SER A 131 -5.57 14.34 -5.05
C SER A 131 -4.68 13.20 -5.57
N HIS A 132 -5.03 11.93 -5.26
CA HIS A 132 -4.30 10.78 -5.79
C HIS A 132 -4.48 10.65 -7.31
N GLN A 133 -5.68 10.91 -7.86
CA GLN A 133 -5.91 10.93 -9.29
C GLN A 133 -5.12 12.04 -9.99
N ALA A 134 -5.04 13.23 -9.38
CA ALA A 134 -4.22 14.33 -9.88
C ALA A 134 -2.73 13.95 -9.87
N ALA A 135 -2.24 13.33 -8.80
CA ALA A 135 -0.87 12.83 -8.70
C ALA A 135 -0.55 11.78 -9.77
N ASN A 136 -1.47 10.83 -10.01
CA ASN A 136 -1.33 9.84 -11.09
C ASN A 136 -1.24 10.50 -12.46
N LYS A 137 -2.12 11.47 -12.74
CA LYS A 137 -2.12 12.22 -13.99
C LYS A 137 -0.82 13.03 -14.18
N ALA A 138 -0.35 13.69 -13.11
CA ALA A 138 0.87 14.49 -13.16
C ALA A 138 2.12 13.65 -13.43
N LEU A 139 2.25 12.48 -12.81
CA LEU A 139 3.37 11.58 -13.05
C LEU A 139 3.25 10.82 -14.38
N ASN A 140 2.04 10.52 -14.82
CA ASN A 140 1.76 9.87 -16.10
C ASN A 140 2.69 8.67 -16.38
N GLY A 141 2.80 7.75 -15.42
CA GLY A 141 3.65 6.56 -15.50
C GLY A 141 5.16 6.81 -15.25
N ARG A 142 5.62 8.05 -15.17
CA ARG A 142 7.01 8.36 -14.83
C ARG A 142 7.35 7.91 -13.41
N LYS A 143 8.59 7.50 -13.18
CA LYS A 143 9.09 7.16 -11.85
C LYS A 143 9.08 8.38 -10.94
N GLY A 144 8.41 8.28 -9.81
CA GLY A 144 8.35 9.38 -8.85
C GLY A 144 7.38 9.11 -7.72
N ALA A 145 7.28 10.08 -6.81
CA ALA A 145 6.32 10.06 -5.72
C ALA A 145 5.77 11.47 -5.50
N ILE A 146 4.52 11.53 -5.07
CA ILE A 146 3.86 12.77 -4.63
C ILE A 146 3.27 12.51 -3.25
N VAL A 147 3.66 13.33 -2.28
CA VAL A 147 3.14 13.33 -0.91
C VAL A 147 2.57 14.70 -0.61
N ALA A 148 1.33 14.74 -0.12
CA ALA A 148 0.69 15.95 0.36
C ALA A 148 0.19 15.74 1.79
N ILE A 149 0.54 16.66 2.67
CA ILE A 149 0.20 16.65 4.09
C ILE A 149 -0.57 17.91 4.40
N ASP A 150 -1.70 17.78 5.12
CA ASP A 150 -2.41 18.94 5.64
C ASP A 150 -1.61 19.52 6.81
N ILE A 151 -1.20 20.77 6.69
CA ILE A 151 -0.36 21.45 7.69
C ILE A 151 -1.11 21.74 9.00
N LYS A 152 -2.45 21.66 9.00
CA LYS A 152 -3.26 21.98 10.19
C LYS A 152 -3.23 20.86 11.22
N ASP A 153 -3.25 19.61 10.77
CA ASP A 153 -3.37 18.43 11.63
C ASP A 153 -2.33 17.35 11.33
N GLY A 154 -1.49 17.55 10.30
CA GLY A 154 -0.47 16.58 9.89
C GLY A 154 -1.04 15.38 9.15
N SER A 155 -2.31 15.37 8.75
CA SER A 155 -2.91 14.26 8.05
C SER A 155 -2.36 14.10 6.63
N ILE A 156 -2.12 12.86 6.22
CA ILE A 156 -1.63 12.54 4.87
C ILE A 156 -2.81 12.50 3.91
N VAL A 157 -2.93 13.51 3.07
CA VAL A 157 -3.97 13.63 2.04
C VAL A 157 -3.63 12.83 0.80
N THR A 158 -2.35 12.82 0.41
CA THR A 158 -1.83 12.07 -0.74
C THR A 158 -0.55 11.35 -0.37
N LEU A 159 -0.49 10.07 -0.69
CA LEU A 159 0.71 9.24 -0.62
C LEU A 159 0.74 8.38 -1.89
N PHE A 160 1.29 8.95 -2.96
CA PHE A 160 1.28 8.33 -4.27
C PHE A 160 2.69 7.99 -4.74
N SER A 161 2.87 6.80 -5.27
CA SER A 161 4.12 6.32 -5.86
C SER A 161 3.87 5.75 -7.26
N SER A 162 4.71 6.08 -8.23
CA SER A 162 4.61 5.65 -9.61
C SER A 162 5.93 4.97 -10.06
N PRO A 163 5.86 3.93 -10.92
CA PRO A 163 4.67 3.30 -11.48
C PRO A 163 3.84 2.55 -10.44
N THR A 164 2.57 2.37 -10.76
CA THR A 164 1.59 1.63 -9.95
C THR A 164 1.49 0.18 -10.41
N PHE A 165 0.76 -0.62 -9.64
CA PHE A 165 0.34 -1.97 -9.99
C PHE A 165 -1.12 -2.18 -9.60
N SER A 166 -1.77 -3.22 -10.13
CA SER A 166 -3.16 -3.51 -9.77
C SER A 166 -3.23 -4.39 -8.52
N ALA A 167 -3.71 -3.81 -7.41
CA ALA A 167 -3.94 -4.53 -6.16
C ALA A 167 -4.94 -5.70 -6.34
N ASN A 168 -5.95 -5.53 -7.20
CA ASN A 168 -6.93 -6.57 -7.48
C ASN A 168 -6.35 -7.77 -8.23
N GLN A 169 -5.38 -7.57 -9.12
CA GLN A 169 -4.70 -8.69 -9.78
C GLN A 169 -3.95 -9.56 -8.76
N LEU A 170 -3.30 -8.94 -7.78
CA LEU A 170 -2.58 -9.66 -6.73
C LEU A 170 -3.54 -10.37 -5.77
N ALA A 171 -4.63 -9.70 -5.36
CA ALA A 171 -5.63 -10.26 -4.46
C ALA A 171 -6.41 -11.45 -5.06
N ASN A 172 -6.75 -11.37 -6.35
CA ASN A 172 -7.56 -12.36 -7.03
C ASN A 172 -6.77 -13.52 -7.64
N GLY A 173 -5.46 -13.43 -7.63
CA GLY A 173 -4.52 -14.36 -8.22
C GLY A 173 -3.98 -13.87 -9.55
N ILE A 174 -2.69 -13.62 -9.59
CA ILE A 174 -1.92 -13.27 -10.79
C ILE A 174 -1.22 -14.52 -11.32
N LEU A 175 -1.08 -14.63 -12.63
CA LEU A 175 -0.27 -15.68 -13.22
C LEU A 175 1.20 -15.49 -12.82
N LYS A 176 1.91 -16.58 -12.55
CA LYS A 176 3.32 -16.53 -12.17
C LYS A 176 4.16 -15.72 -13.16
N ARG A 177 3.95 -15.95 -14.47
CA ARG A 177 4.64 -15.21 -15.54
C ARG A 177 4.47 -13.70 -15.40
N ASP A 178 3.24 -13.23 -15.15
CA ASP A 178 2.92 -11.81 -15.09
C ASP A 178 3.47 -11.17 -13.79
N PHE A 179 3.47 -11.95 -12.70
CA PHE A 179 4.11 -11.55 -11.44
C PHE A 179 5.64 -11.44 -11.58
N ASP A 180 6.28 -12.44 -12.20
CA ASP A 180 7.73 -12.44 -12.44
C ASP A 180 8.13 -11.27 -13.35
N GLN A 181 7.29 -10.92 -14.32
CA GLN A 181 7.49 -9.75 -15.19
C GLN A 181 7.44 -8.43 -14.40
N LEU A 182 6.49 -8.29 -13.47
CA LEU A 182 6.42 -7.11 -12.59
C LEU A 182 7.63 -7.02 -11.67
N LEU A 183 8.08 -8.15 -11.11
CA LEU A 183 9.25 -8.21 -10.23
C LEU A 183 10.56 -7.85 -10.95
N SER A 184 10.74 -8.37 -12.18
CA SER A 184 11.95 -8.16 -12.97
C SER A 184 11.97 -6.81 -13.70
N SER A 185 10.87 -6.07 -13.65
CA SER A 185 10.75 -4.78 -14.34
C SER A 185 11.76 -3.75 -13.82
N ASN A 186 12.51 -3.11 -14.73
CA ASN A 186 13.40 -1.99 -14.43
C ASN A 186 12.64 -0.79 -13.85
N GLU A 187 11.32 -0.72 -14.07
CA GLU A 187 10.45 0.31 -13.55
C GLU A 187 10.17 0.12 -12.05
N LYS A 188 10.41 -1.08 -11.50
CA LYS A 188 10.22 -1.45 -10.09
C LYS A 188 8.85 -1.00 -9.54
N PRO A 189 7.72 -1.50 -10.12
CA PRO A 189 6.39 -1.05 -9.72
C PRO A 189 6.05 -1.35 -8.26
N PHE A 190 6.65 -2.37 -7.64
CA PHE A 190 6.44 -2.68 -6.21
C PHE A 190 7.23 -1.79 -5.25
N PHE A 191 8.16 -0.98 -5.76
CA PHE A 191 8.95 -0.10 -4.91
C PHE A 191 8.17 1.16 -4.55
N ASN A 192 7.77 1.29 -3.28
CA ASN A 192 7.08 2.47 -2.77
C ASN A 192 8.08 3.64 -2.64
N ARG A 193 8.11 4.50 -3.63
CA ARG A 193 9.04 5.64 -3.71
C ARG A 193 8.72 6.72 -2.69
N ALA A 194 7.45 6.83 -2.28
CA ALA A 194 7.05 7.81 -1.28
C ALA A 194 7.61 7.50 0.12
N LEU A 195 7.74 6.19 0.46
CA LEU A 195 8.18 5.77 1.80
C LEU A 195 9.62 5.27 1.83
N LYS A 196 10.10 4.64 0.75
CA LYS A 196 11.41 3.98 0.70
C LYS A 196 12.42 4.67 -0.21
N GLY A 197 11.97 5.63 -1.00
CA GLY A 197 12.85 6.41 -1.88
C GLY A 197 13.81 7.28 -1.09
N ARG A 198 15.09 7.25 -1.48
CA ARG A 198 16.13 8.15 -0.92
C ARG A 198 16.63 9.02 -2.05
N TYR A 199 16.35 10.30 -1.93
CA TYR A 199 16.69 11.29 -2.95
C TYR A 199 17.48 12.43 -2.31
N PRO A 200 18.44 13.05 -3.03
CA PRO A 200 19.07 14.28 -2.59
C PRO A 200 17.98 15.35 -2.33
N PRO A 201 17.94 15.98 -1.16
CA PRO A 201 16.91 16.97 -0.85
C PRO A 201 17.03 18.25 -1.66
N ALA A 202 18.20 18.49 -2.26
CA ALA A 202 18.52 19.72 -2.97
C ALA A 202 18.13 20.99 -2.15
N SER A 203 17.61 22.08 -2.83
CA SER A 203 17.23 23.32 -2.11
C SER A 203 16.05 23.16 -1.15
N SER A 204 15.34 22.04 -1.14
CA SER A 204 14.24 21.82 -0.21
C SER A 204 14.67 21.70 1.26
N ILE A 205 15.96 21.42 1.52
CA ILE A 205 16.54 21.38 2.87
C ILE A 205 16.84 22.75 3.46
N LYS A 206 16.95 23.79 2.60
CA LYS A 206 17.38 25.15 3.05
C LYS A 206 16.53 25.76 4.16
N PRO A 207 15.18 25.69 4.13
CA PRO A 207 14.36 26.18 5.22
C PRO A 207 14.66 25.51 6.56
N ALA A 208 14.91 24.18 6.55
CA ALA A 208 15.24 23.45 7.77
C ALA A 208 16.63 23.88 8.32
N ILE A 209 17.61 24.11 7.43
CA ILE A 209 18.94 24.62 7.82
C ILE A 209 18.83 26.03 8.40
N ALA A 210 18.00 26.91 7.81
CA ALA A 210 17.79 28.26 8.31
C ALA A 210 17.15 28.25 9.71
N ILE A 211 16.11 27.43 9.92
CA ILE A 211 15.48 27.27 11.24
C ILE A 211 16.50 26.78 12.26
N TYR A 212 17.28 25.74 11.91
CA TYR A 212 18.35 25.25 12.79
C TYR A 212 19.38 26.34 13.15
N GLY A 213 19.79 27.16 12.16
CA GLY A 213 20.71 28.27 12.39
C GLY A 213 20.16 29.33 13.36
N ILE A 214 18.84 29.56 13.32
CA ILE A 214 18.16 30.47 14.26
C ILE A 214 18.07 29.85 15.67
N GLU A 215 17.69 28.54 15.75
CA GLU A 215 17.58 27.80 17.03
C GLU A 215 18.93 27.71 17.77
N GLU A 216 20.02 27.55 17.03
CA GLU A 216 21.39 27.47 17.58
C GLU A 216 22.03 28.88 17.74
N GLU A 217 21.27 29.95 17.56
CA GLU A 217 21.72 31.36 17.68
C GLU A 217 22.91 31.71 16.76
N LEU A 218 23.09 30.97 15.65
CA LEU A 218 24.12 31.24 14.64
C LEU A 218 23.75 32.37 13.70
N ILE A 219 22.46 32.59 13.48
CA ILE A 219 21.85 33.65 12.70
C ILE A 219 20.58 34.11 13.42
N ASP A 220 20.11 35.33 13.14
CA ASP A 220 18.83 35.87 13.59
C ASP A 220 17.86 36.07 12.42
N TRP A 221 16.66 36.56 12.69
CA TRP A 221 15.64 36.86 11.68
C TRP A 221 16.01 38.01 10.74
N ASP A 222 16.93 38.87 11.14
CA ASP A 222 17.41 40.02 10.36
C ASP A 222 18.70 39.67 9.58
N PHE A 223 19.17 38.43 9.70
CA PHE A 223 20.37 37.97 8.99
C PHE A 223 20.23 38.16 7.48
N SER A 224 21.18 38.86 6.91
CA SER A 224 21.24 39.17 5.49
C SER A 224 22.65 38.95 4.97
N LEU A 225 22.76 38.25 3.85
CA LEU A 225 24.02 38.01 3.17
C LEU A 225 23.89 38.47 1.72
N PHE A 226 24.84 39.30 1.29
CA PHE A 226 24.95 39.68 -0.11
C PHE A 226 25.51 38.50 -0.92
N ASP A 227 24.77 38.04 -1.93
CA ASP A 227 25.20 36.96 -2.84
C ASP A 227 25.96 37.57 -4.03
N GLU A 228 27.25 37.31 -4.10
CA GLU A 228 28.12 37.74 -5.21
C GLU A 228 27.96 36.89 -6.47
N GLY A 229 27.04 35.89 -6.47
CA GLY A 229 26.81 34.97 -7.55
C GLY A 229 27.75 33.75 -7.54
N PHE A 230 28.65 33.69 -6.59
CA PHE A 230 29.53 32.52 -6.39
C PHE A 230 29.95 32.39 -4.93
N PHE A 231 30.33 31.20 -4.56
CA PHE A 231 30.93 30.89 -3.26
C PHE A 231 32.21 30.08 -3.48
N THR A 232 33.29 30.53 -2.86
CA THR A 232 34.57 29.82 -2.90
C THR A 232 34.78 29.05 -1.62
N LEU A 233 34.96 27.74 -1.72
CA LEU A 233 35.19 26.87 -0.56
C LEU A 233 36.56 27.18 0.02
N PRO A 234 36.65 27.53 1.35
CA PRO A 234 37.94 27.95 1.95
C PRO A 234 38.99 26.85 1.96
N GLU A 235 38.57 25.58 2.01
CA GLU A 235 39.47 24.42 2.20
C GLU A 235 40.26 24.06 0.93
N ASP A 236 39.66 24.16 -0.25
CA ASP A 236 40.27 23.70 -1.49
C ASP A 236 40.13 24.68 -2.68
N GLY A 237 39.56 25.86 -2.44
CA GLY A 237 39.40 26.89 -3.44
C GLY A 237 38.37 26.59 -4.53
N ARG A 238 37.54 25.54 -4.39
CA ARG A 238 36.48 25.24 -5.36
C ARG A 238 35.43 26.33 -5.40
N ILE A 239 35.06 26.75 -6.60
CA ILE A 239 34.05 27.77 -6.82
C ILE A 239 32.71 27.12 -7.14
N TYR A 240 31.68 27.49 -6.40
CA TYR A 240 30.29 27.13 -6.63
C TYR A 240 29.55 28.38 -7.12
N SER A 241 29.10 28.36 -8.39
CA SER A 241 28.36 29.46 -8.99
C SER A 241 26.87 29.38 -8.65
N CYS A 242 26.24 30.52 -8.41
CA CYS A 242 24.81 30.61 -8.24
C CYS A 242 24.12 30.33 -9.59
N LEU A 243 23.19 29.37 -9.61
CA LEU A 243 22.49 28.99 -10.83
C LEU A 243 21.61 30.11 -11.40
N LEU A 244 21.13 31.03 -10.56
CA LEU A 244 20.34 32.18 -10.99
C LEU A 244 21.12 33.17 -11.84
N TYR A 245 22.45 33.21 -11.71
CA TYR A 245 23.31 34.08 -12.50
C TYR A 245 23.95 33.39 -13.71
N THR A 246 23.81 32.06 -13.80
CA THR A 246 24.49 31.26 -14.85
C THR A 246 23.54 30.65 -15.87
N SER A 247 22.22 30.76 -15.66
CA SER A 247 21.21 30.25 -16.61
C SER A 247 20.35 31.39 -17.14
N ASP A 248 20.11 31.41 -18.45
CA ASP A 248 19.15 32.30 -19.12
C ASP A 248 17.70 32.09 -18.64
N ALA A 249 17.49 31.27 -17.60
CA ALA A 249 16.17 31.02 -16.99
C ALA A 249 15.56 32.26 -16.31
N ALA A 250 16.31 33.35 -16.13
CA ALA A 250 15.77 34.63 -15.65
C ALA A 250 14.95 35.38 -16.71
N ASP A 251 15.10 35.06 -17.98
CA ASP A 251 14.43 35.77 -19.08
C ASP A 251 13.08 35.12 -19.49
N GLU A 252 12.72 33.96 -18.94
CA GLU A 252 11.44 33.26 -19.24
C GLU A 252 10.29 33.61 -18.29
N ILE A 253 10.46 34.56 -17.35
CA ILE A 253 9.44 35.00 -16.38
C ILE A 253 9.08 36.48 -16.61
N THR A 254 8.89 36.87 -17.86
CA THR A 254 8.22 38.15 -18.17
C THR A 254 6.98 37.90 -18.99
#